data_0ea5372c3b2a952633808da20ca79ae9
#
_entry.id   0ea5372c3b2a952633808da20ca79ae9
#
_cell.length_a   1.000
_cell.length_b   1.000
_cell.length_c   1.000
_cell.angle_alpha   90.00
_cell.angle_beta   90.00
_cell.angle_gamma   90.00
#
_symmetry.space_group_name_H-M   'P 1'
#
loop_
_entity.id
_entity.type
_entity.pdbx_description
1 polymer ?
#
loop_
_entity_poly.entity_id
_entity_poly.type
_entity_poly.pdbx_seq_one_letter_code
_entity_poly.pdbx_strand_id
1 'polypeptide(L)'
;MRFKPVDTADLPDSTPITPAASGCIAKIVVDKREMRCAVSKEIDKMRVDLKDHRLFSLPYGQFPDAKTSAGIDLEFRTLSIADYVLSDRVGVERKTTDDFLKTLLERHELFSQLMDLKMAYRRPLLVVEGEGGQNALFTSRMIDPASIWGILEAITIGFHIPILYTNDCAETARILCQIAVRQQTHERRQISLHGKRSHMTRKQLQEYVISSIPDVGPVAAERLLRQFGSVEGVINATKKELLEVDRIGPKIAEKMRMLLSAEYVFEEGSKHAQT
;
A
#
# COMPACT_ATOMS: atom_id res chain seq x y z
N MET A 1 18.72 3.19 20.08
CA MET A 1 18.06 1.89 20.29
C MET A 1 18.02 1.17 18.94
N ARG A 2 18.69 0.01 18.82
CA ARG A 2 18.60 -0.80 17.60
C ARG A 2 17.33 -1.63 17.67
N PHE A 3 16.38 -1.37 16.79
CA PHE A 3 15.19 -2.23 16.61
C PHE A 3 15.65 -3.57 16.03
N LYS A 4 15.38 -4.67 16.73
CA LYS A 4 15.44 -6.00 16.12
C LYS A 4 14.28 -6.14 15.15
N PRO A 5 14.49 -6.71 13.94
CA PRO A 5 13.36 -7.07 13.09
C PRO A 5 12.46 -8.06 13.84
N VAL A 6 11.18 -7.75 13.92
CA VAL A 6 10.16 -8.63 14.52
C VAL A 6 9.95 -9.78 13.55
N ASP A 7 10.13 -11.00 14.04
CA ASP A 7 9.85 -12.22 13.29
C ASP A 7 8.34 -12.28 13.05
N THR A 8 7.91 -12.50 11.83
CA THR A 8 6.50 -12.46 11.42
C THR A 8 5.66 -13.61 12.03
N ALA A 9 6.29 -14.53 12.76
CA ALA A 9 5.64 -15.64 13.45
C ALA A 9 4.97 -15.25 14.78
N ASP A 10 5.33 -14.10 15.38
CA ASP A 10 4.86 -13.66 16.70
C ASP A 10 3.87 -12.49 16.65
N LEU A 11 3.24 -12.21 15.49
CA LEU A 11 2.21 -11.18 15.43
C LEU A 11 0.95 -11.67 16.17
N PRO A 12 0.45 -10.92 17.17
CA PRO A 12 -0.81 -11.25 17.81
C PRO A 12 -1.94 -11.26 16.76
N ASP A 13 -2.81 -12.24 16.89
CA ASP A 13 -3.95 -12.56 16.03
C ASP A 13 -4.52 -11.36 15.26
N SER A 14 -4.08 -11.17 14.03
CA SER A 14 -4.83 -10.39 13.05
C SER A 14 -6.18 -11.10 12.88
N THR A 15 -7.28 -10.40 13.12
CA THR A 15 -8.63 -10.98 12.99
C THR A 15 -8.78 -11.55 11.58
N PRO A 16 -8.90 -12.88 11.40
CA PRO A 16 -9.02 -13.45 10.06
C PRO A 16 -10.33 -12.98 9.43
N ILE A 17 -10.25 -12.48 8.21
CA ILE A 17 -11.42 -12.14 7.41
C ILE A 17 -11.90 -13.39 6.70
N THR A 18 -13.10 -13.85 7.07
CA THR A 18 -13.80 -14.90 6.33
C THR A 18 -14.26 -14.35 4.97
N PRO A 19 -14.48 -15.21 3.95
CA PRO A 19 -15.01 -14.77 2.65
C PRO A 19 -16.27 -13.92 2.79
N ALA A 20 -16.46 -12.97 1.87
CA ALA A 20 -17.65 -12.14 1.83
C ALA A 20 -18.92 -12.98 1.57
N ALA A 21 -20.07 -12.50 2.07
CA ALA A 21 -21.35 -13.12 1.84
C ALA A 21 -21.69 -13.16 0.33
N SER A 22 -22.61 -14.07 -0.05
CA SER A 22 -23.08 -14.17 -1.44
C SER A 22 -23.66 -12.83 -1.93
N GLY A 23 -23.23 -12.37 -3.09
CA GLY A 23 -23.64 -11.08 -3.65
C GLY A 23 -22.82 -9.89 -3.18
N CYS A 24 -21.81 -10.08 -2.34
CA CYS A 24 -20.86 -9.06 -1.94
C CYS A 24 -19.46 -9.32 -2.56
N ILE A 25 -18.75 -8.24 -2.89
CA ILE A 25 -17.43 -8.32 -3.53
C ILE A 25 -16.27 -8.29 -2.52
N ALA A 26 -16.48 -7.70 -1.37
CA ALA A 26 -15.51 -7.64 -0.30
C ALA A 26 -16.23 -7.60 1.06
N LYS A 27 -15.51 -7.94 2.11
CA LYS A 27 -15.97 -7.87 3.50
C LYS A 27 -15.18 -6.81 4.26
N ILE A 28 -15.87 -6.08 5.12
CA ILE A 28 -15.26 -5.20 6.11
C ILE A 28 -15.71 -5.66 7.50
N VAL A 29 -14.75 -5.95 8.38
CA VAL A 29 -15.06 -6.21 9.79
C VAL A 29 -14.97 -4.87 10.53
N VAL A 30 -16.00 -4.55 11.28
CA VAL A 30 -16.18 -3.27 11.98
C VAL A 30 -16.27 -3.53 13.47
N ASP A 31 -15.56 -2.73 14.28
CA ASP A 31 -15.72 -2.80 15.73
C ASP A 31 -17.15 -2.44 16.13
N LYS A 32 -17.69 -3.14 17.13
CA LYS A 32 -19.05 -2.89 17.63
C LYS A 32 -19.26 -1.46 18.15
N ARG A 33 -18.20 -0.79 18.59
CA ARG A 33 -18.24 0.62 19.01
C ARG A 33 -18.58 1.54 17.84
N GLU A 34 -18.12 1.19 16.62
CA GLU A 34 -18.37 1.92 15.37
C GLU A 34 -19.74 1.57 14.71
N MET A 35 -20.50 0.62 15.24
CA MET A 35 -21.78 0.17 14.66
C MET A 35 -22.81 1.30 14.51
N ARG A 36 -22.80 2.28 15.42
CA ARG A 36 -23.69 3.44 15.37
C ARG A 36 -23.12 4.63 14.58
N CYS A 37 -21.89 4.54 14.14
CA CYS A 37 -21.23 5.58 13.37
C CYS A 37 -21.90 5.74 11.99
N ALA A 38 -21.91 6.96 11.49
CA ALA A 38 -22.44 7.26 10.16
C ALA A 38 -21.66 6.55 9.05
N VAL A 39 -20.36 6.33 9.24
CA VAL A 39 -19.49 5.61 8.27
C VAL A 39 -20.03 4.23 7.95
N SER A 40 -20.41 3.44 8.97
CA SER A 40 -20.96 2.09 8.77
C SER A 40 -22.26 2.11 7.94
N LYS A 41 -23.12 3.11 8.16
CA LYS A 41 -24.35 3.30 7.36
C LYS A 41 -24.05 3.69 5.91
N GLU A 42 -23.03 4.49 5.69
CA GLU A 42 -22.60 4.86 4.34
C GLU A 42 -21.97 3.66 3.60
N ILE A 43 -21.18 2.83 4.28
CA ILE A 43 -20.62 1.59 3.70
C ILE A 43 -21.75 0.67 3.22
N ASP A 44 -22.80 0.50 4.01
CA ASP A 44 -23.94 -0.39 3.66
C ASP A 44 -24.66 0.04 2.36
N LYS A 45 -24.62 1.32 2.03
CA LYS A 45 -25.17 1.87 0.78
C LYS A 45 -24.24 1.72 -0.42
N MET A 46 -22.96 1.40 -0.23
CA MET A 46 -21.98 1.35 -1.31
C MET A 46 -22.23 0.19 -2.26
N ARG A 47 -22.06 0.44 -3.55
CA ARG A 47 -22.10 -0.57 -4.61
C ARG A 47 -20.84 -0.48 -5.45
N VAL A 48 -20.38 -1.60 -5.94
CA VAL A 48 -19.16 -1.75 -6.73
C VAL A 48 -19.51 -2.29 -8.11
N ASP A 49 -19.03 -1.66 -9.16
CA ASP A 49 -19.14 -2.19 -10.52
C ASP A 49 -18.25 -3.43 -10.66
N LEU A 50 -18.89 -4.56 -10.96
CA LEU A 50 -18.20 -5.84 -11.11
C LEU A 50 -17.28 -5.86 -12.34
N LYS A 51 -17.58 -5.06 -13.38
CA LYS A 51 -16.77 -5.01 -14.61
C LYS A 51 -15.48 -4.23 -14.41
N ASP A 52 -15.57 -3.07 -13.74
CA ASP A 52 -14.46 -2.14 -13.60
C ASP A 52 -13.88 -2.10 -12.18
N HIS A 53 -14.52 -2.74 -11.21
CA HIS A 53 -14.20 -2.67 -9.78
C HIS A 53 -14.16 -1.21 -9.28
N ARG A 54 -14.96 -0.33 -9.91
CA ARG A 54 -15.12 1.06 -9.50
C ARG A 54 -16.26 1.17 -8.50
N LEU A 55 -16.05 1.97 -7.46
CA LEU A 55 -17.09 2.31 -6.51
C LEU A 55 -18.02 3.36 -7.12
N PHE A 56 -19.29 3.03 -7.18
CA PHE A 56 -20.34 4.01 -7.45
C PHE A 56 -20.73 4.64 -6.13
N SER A 57 -20.30 5.87 -5.92
CA SER A 57 -20.82 6.67 -4.82
C SER A 57 -22.22 7.14 -5.19
N LEU A 58 -23.20 6.78 -4.37
CA LEU A 58 -24.48 7.45 -4.40
C LEU A 58 -24.31 8.84 -3.76
N PRO A 59 -24.82 9.92 -4.37
CA PRO A 59 -26.26 10.14 -4.42
C PRO A 59 -26.82 10.68 -5.74
N TYR A 60 -26.11 10.63 -6.85
CA TYR A 60 -26.64 11.14 -8.12
C TYR A 60 -26.92 10.02 -9.13
N GLY A 61 -28.07 9.42 -8.97
CA GLY A 61 -29.04 9.19 -10.02
C GLY A 61 -28.96 8.04 -10.94
N GLN A 62 -28.08 7.06 -10.90
CA GLN A 62 -28.33 5.77 -11.57
C GLN A 62 -27.61 4.65 -10.81
N PHE A 63 -28.40 3.81 -10.17
CA PHE A 63 -27.88 2.56 -9.62
C PHE A 63 -27.47 1.66 -10.79
N PRO A 64 -26.27 1.10 -10.79
CA PRO A 64 -25.96 0.03 -11.72
C PRO A 64 -26.98 -1.09 -11.49
N ASP A 65 -27.39 -1.73 -12.58
CA ASP A 65 -28.28 -2.89 -12.53
C ASP A 65 -27.75 -3.88 -11.47
N ALA A 66 -28.64 -4.43 -10.65
CA ALA A 66 -28.31 -5.38 -9.59
C ALA A 66 -27.47 -6.59 -10.09
N LYS A 67 -27.54 -6.89 -11.39
CA LYS A 67 -26.73 -7.93 -12.04
C LYS A 67 -25.29 -7.51 -12.33
N THR A 68 -24.99 -6.23 -12.32
CA THR A 68 -23.67 -5.66 -12.64
C THR A 68 -22.97 -5.03 -11.45
N SER A 69 -23.58 -5.06 -10.27
CA SER A 69 -23.01 -4.50 -9.04
C SER A 69 -23.08 -5.46 -7.88
N ALA A 70 -22.13 -5.34 -6.96
CA ALA A 70 -22.08 -6.07 -5.70
C ALA A 70 -22.00 -5.09 -4.52
N GLY A 71 -22.53 -5.54 -3.39
CA GLY A 71 -22.41 -4.83 -2.12
C GLY A 71 -21.07 -5.07 -1.42
N ILE A 72 -20.94 -4.43 -0.27
CA ILE A 72 -19.90 -4.71 0.73
C ILE A 72 -20.55 -5.47 1.88
N ASP A 73 -19.96 -6.59 2.28
CA ASP A 73 -20.39 -7.36 3.43
C ASP A 73 -19.84 -6.71 4.71
N LEU A 74 -20.72 -6.27 5.61
CA LEU A 74 -20.35 -5.71 6.90
C LEU A 74 -20.53 -6.72 8.01
N GLU A 75 -19.46 -7.03 8.72
CA GLU A 75 -19.49 -7.88 9.90
C GLU A 75 -19.08 -7.10 11.14
N PHE A 76 -19.97 -7.05 12.14
CA PHE A 76 -19.69 -6.34 13.40
C PHE A 76 -19.16 -7.32 14.45
N ARG A 77 -17.92 -7.08 14.90
CA ARG A 77 -17.25 -7.85 15.95
C ARG A 77 -16.76 -6.93 17.06
N THR A 78 -16.51 -7.48 18.23
CA THR A 78 -15.71 -6.78 19.24
C THR A 78 -14.24 -6.96 18.85
N LEU A 79 -13.60 -5.88 18.43
CA LEU A 79 -12.19 -5.86 18.08
C LEU A 79 -11.39 -5.33 19.26
N SER A 80 -10.28 -5.98 19.57
CA SER A 80 -9.31 -5.50 20.56
C SER A 80 -8.44 -4.39 19.99
N ILE A 81 -8.20 -4.43 18.68
CA ILE A 81 -7.33 -3.52 17.94
C ILE A 81 -8.02 -3.17 16.61
N ALA A 82 -7.92 -1.93 16.19
CA ALA A 82 -8.56 -1.33 15.03
C ALA A 82 -10.06 -1.07 15.17
N ASP A 83 -10.54 -0.07 14.45
CA ASP A 83 -11.96 0.23 14.27
C ASP A 83 -12.55 -0.50 13.05
N TYR A 84 -11.74 -0.65 11.99
CA TYR A 84 -12.10 -1.36 10.76
C TYR A 84 -10.98 -2.30 10.32
N VAL A 85 -11.36 -3.53 9.92
CA VAL A 85 -10.42 -4.47 9.31
C VAL A 85 -10.85 -4.71 7.87
N LEU A 86 -9.96 -4.34 6.92
CA LEU A 86 -10.24 -4.34 5.49
C LEU A 86 -9.65 -5.54 4.76
N SER A 87 -8.70 -6.22 5.39
CA SER A 87 -8.12 -7.50 4.94
C SER A 87 -7.29 -8.09 6.09
N ASP A 88 -6.76 -9.28 5.90
CA ASP A 88 -5.78 -9.93 6.79
C ASP A 88 -4.53 -9.07 7.09
N ARG A 89 -4.31 -8.04 6.29
CA ARG A 89 -3.12 -7.16 6.37
C ARG A 89 -3.43 -5.73 6.74
N VAL A 90 -4.66 -5.27 6.51
CA VAL A 90 -5.02 -3.85 6.63
C VAL A 90 -5.98 -3.66 7.78
N GLY A 91 -5.50 -3.05 8.84
CA GLY A 91 -6.27 -2.53 9.96
C GLY A 91 -6.30 -1.01 9.93
N VAL A 92 -7.42 -0.42 10.31
CA VAL A 92 -7.66 1.03 10.28
C VAL A 92 -8.12 1.51 11.64
N GLU A 93 -7.45 2.51 12.16
CA GLU A 93 -7.91 3.36 13.26
C GLU A 93 -8.54 4.61 12.65
N ARG A 94 -9.73 4.99 13.11
CA ARG A 94 -10.43 6.21 12.70
C ARG A 94 -10.55 7.16 13.85
N LYS A 95 -10.22 8.42 13.60
CA LYS A 95 -10.48 9.51 14.55
C LYS A 95 -11.14 10.67 13.85
N THR A 96 -12.10 11.31 14.53
CA THR A 96 -12.54 12.63 14.09
C THR A 96 -11.41 13.64 14.32
N THR A 97 -11.42 14.75 13.58
CA THR A 97 -10.46 15.85 13.80
C THR A 97 -10.45 16.29 15.25
N ASP A 98 -11.63 16.43 15.87
CA ASP A 98 -11.75 16.85 17.27
C ASP A 98 -11.14 15.82 18.23
N ASP A 99 -11.39 14.53 18.02
CA ASP A 99 -10.83 13.47 18.86
C ASP A 99 -9.32 13.34 18.63
N PHE A 100 -8.85 13.50 17.41
CA PHE A 100 -7.43 13.56 17.12
C PHE A 100 -6.75 14.70 17.88
N LEU A 101 -7.31 15.92 17.82
CA LEU A 101 -6.79 17.08 18.55
C LEU A 101 -6.84 16.91 20.08
N LYS A 102 -7.90 16.28 20.62
CA LYS A 102 -7.96 15.94 22.07
C LYS A 102 -6.85 14.97 22.47
N THR A 103 -6.60 13.94 21.64
CA THR A 103 -5.54 12.96 21.93
C THR A 103 -4.12 13.56 21.86
N LEU A 104 -3.95 14.77 21.28
CA LEU A 104 -2.69 15.51 21.38
C LEU A 104 -2.40 15.95 22.82
N LEU A 105 -3.43 16.20 23.61
CA LEU A 105 -3.31 16.55 25.02
C LEU A 105 -3.03 15.29 25.87
N GLU A 106 -3.50 14.12 25.41
CA GLU A 106 -3.38 12.81 26.04
C GLU A 106 -2.47 11.87 25.21
N ARG A 107 -1.27 12.34 24.90
CA ARG A 107 -0.34 11.73 23.91
C ARG A 107 -0.11 10.22 24.06
N HIS A 108 -0.22 9.68 25.28
CA HIS A 108 0.05 8.26 25.55
C HIS A 108 -0.97 7.32 24.92
N GLU A 109 -2.24 7.69 24.88
CA GLU A 109 -3.31 6.82 24.40
C GLU A 109 -3.26 6.63 22.88
N LEU A 110 -3.11 7.72 22.11
CA LEU A 110 -3.00 7.65 20.64
C LEU A 110 -1.82 6.78 20.21
N PHE A 111 -0.64 7.05 20.77
CA PHE A 111 0.56 6.31 20.38
C PHE A 111 0.50 4.85 20.78
N SER A 112 -0.14 4.50 21.92
CA SER A 112 -0.38 3.11 22.31
C SER A 112 -1.28 2.41 21.29
N GLN A 113 -2.44 3.00 20.93
CA GLN A 113 -3.35 2.44 19.92
C GLN A 113 -2.68 2.25 18.57
N LEU A 114 -1.88 3.22 18.11
CA LEU A 114 -1.15 3.13 16.85
C LEU A 114 -0.03 2.09 16.89
N MET A 115 0.62 1.90 18.04
CA MET A 115 1.62 0.85 18.20
C MET A 115 0.96 -0.52 18.13
N ASP A 116 -0.15 -0.72 18.84
CA ASP A 116 -0.92 -1.97 18.82
C ASP A 116 -1.41 -2.27 17.40
N LEU A 117 -1.91 -1.24 16.69
CA LEU A 117 -2.32 -1.37 15.29
C LEU A 117 -1.15 -1.80 14.38
N LYS A 118 0.02 -1.19 14.56
CA LYS A 118 1.24 -1.53 13.82
C LYS A 118 1.73 -2.94 14.11
N MET A 119 1.59 -3.40 15.33
CA MET A 119 1.98 -4.76 15.71
C MET A 119 1.00 -5.80 15.19
N ALA A 120 -0.30 -5.49 15.14
CA ALA A 120 -1.34 -6.40 14.68
C ALA A 120 -1.47 -6.49 13.16
N TYR A 121 -1.19 -5.40 12.44
CA TYR A 121 -1.43 -5.35 11.00
C TYR A 121 -0.18 -4.95 10.21
N ARG A 122 0.09 -5.70 9.14
CA ARG A 122 1.22 -5.41 8.24
C ARG A 122 1.10 -4.06 7.54
N ARG A 123 -0.12 -3.57 7.36
CA ARG A 123 -0.46 -2.29 6.71
C ARG A 123 -1.45 -1.51 7.58
N PRO A 124 -0.95 -0.96 8.69
CA PRO A 124 -1.78 -0.08 9.51
C PRO A 124 -2.12 1.20 8.77
N LEU A 125 -3.29 1.76 9.06
CA LEU A 125 -3.76 3.00 8.47
C LEU A 125 -4.48 3.83 9.54
N LEU A 126 -4.15 5.13 9.63
CA LEU A 126 -4.92 6.09 10.39
C LEU A 126 -5.79 6.91 9.44
N VAL A 127 -7.08 7.02 9.73
CA VAL A 127 -7.99 7.93 9.04
C VAL A 127 -8.39 9.05 9.99
N VAL A 128 -8.16 10.29 9.56
CA VAL A 128 -8.60 11.49 10.29
C VAL A 128 -9.71 12.14 9.50
N GLU A 129 -10.94 12.14 10.07
CA GLU A 129 -12.17 12.61 9.44
C GLU A 129 -12.58 13.96 10.00
N GLY A 130 -12.83 14.94 9.14
CA GLY A 130 -13.36 16.26 9.51
C GLY A 130 -13.42 17.22 8.34
N GLU A 131 -14.40 18.11 8.38
CA GLU A 131 -14.63 19.12 7.34
C GLU A 131 -13.37 19.99 7.13
N GLY A 132 -12.91 20.07 5.89
CA GLY A 132 -11.63 20.71 5.53
C GLY A 132 -10.42 19.76 5.53
N GLY A 133 -10.61 18.48 5.83
CA GLY A 133 -9.56 17.44 5.77
C GLY A 133 -8.37 17.80 6.66
N GLN A 134 -7.15 17.73 6.13
CA GLN A 134 -5.94 18.06 6.89
C GLN A 134 -5.94 19.50 7.45
N ASN A 135 -6.52 20.45 6.73
CA ASN A 135 -6.52 21.84 7.15
C ASN A 135 -7.34 22.04 8.44
N ALA A 136 -8.32 21.19 8.71
CA ALA A 136 -9.12 21.25 9.93
C ALA A 136 -8.27 21.12 11.21
N LEU A 137 -7.16 20.38 11.14
CA LEU A 137 -6.24 20.25 12.27
C LEU A 137 -5.62 21.58 12.71
N PHE A 138 -5.47 22.52 11.77
CA PHE A 138 -4.80 23.80 12.01
C PHE A 138 -5.78 24.98 12.30
N THR A 139 -7.08 24.69 12.37
CA THR A 139 -8.09 25.70 12.68
C THR A 139 -8.20 26.00 14.18
N SER A 140 -7.75 25.08 15.04
CA SER A 140 -7.74 25.27 16.49
C SER A 140 -6.71 26.31 16.90
N ARG A 141 -7.16 27.37 17.58
CA ARG A 141 -6.26 28.37 18.17
C ARG A 141 -5.59 27.91 19.48
N MET A 142 -6.01 26.76 20.00
CA MET A 142 -5.53 26.25 21.30
C MET A 142 -4.30 25.37 21.20
N ILE A 143 -3.94 24.93 19.99
CA ILE A 143 -2.81 24.01 19.77
C ILE A 143 -1.84 24.69 18.81
N ASP A 144 -0.58 24.72 19.22
CA ASP A 144 0.49 25.24 18.37
C ASP A 144 0.64 24.36 17.10
N PRO A 145 0.61 24.96 15.89
CA PRO A 145 0.83 24.25 14.64
C PRO A 145 2.10 23.38 14.61
N ALA A 146 3.19 23.83 15.26
CA ALA A 146 4.41 23.04 15.34
C ALA A 146 4.21 21.73 16.12
N SER A 147 3.37 21.73 17.15
CA SER A 147 3.01 20.51 17.89
C SER A 147 2.21 19.54 17.03
N ILE A 148 1.30 20.03 16.18
CA ILE A 148 0.52 19.21 15.24
C ILE A 148 1.48 18.57 14.23
N TRP A 149 2.37 19.35 13.62
CA TRP A 149 3.38 18.83 12.69
C TRP A 149 4.27 17.78 13.33
N GLY A 150 4.75 18.01 14.56
CA GLY A 150 5.60 17.04 15.26
C GLY A 150 4.92 15.69 15.49
N ILE A 151 3.60 15.69 15.74
CA ILE A 151 2.84 14.45 15.90
C ILE A 151 2.60 13.75 14.56
N LEU A 152 2.24 14.50 13.52
CA LEU A 152 2.09 13.95 12.18
C LEU A 152 3.41 13.32 11.68
N GLU A 153 4.55 13.97 11.95
CA GLU A 153 5.88 13.43 11.68
C GLU A 153 6.12 12.13 12.47
N ALA A 154 5.87 12.13 13.78
CA ALA A 154 6.03 10.95 14.61
C ALA A 154 5.21 9.77 14.10
N ILE A 155 3.95 9.99 13.69
CA ILE A 155 3.09 8.94 13.16
C ILE A 155 3.58 8.45 11.80
N THR A 156 3.86 9.37 10.87
CA THR A 156 4.20 9.01 9.48
C THR A 156 5.62 8.47 9.33
N ILE A 157 6.59 9.14 9.92
CA ILE A 157 8.02 8.81 9.79
C ILE A 157 8.45 7.89 10.93
N GLY A 158 8.10 8.21 12.18
CA GLY A 158 8.50 7.42 13.34
C GLY A 158 7.81 6.05 13.40
N PHE A 159 6.50 6.03 13.28
CA PHE A 159 5.71 4.78 13.31
C PHE A 159 5.51 4.14 11.94
N HIS A 160 5.79 4.84 10.83
CA HIS A 160 5.51 4.39 9.45
C HIS A 160 4.02 4.05 9.24
N ILE A 161 3.13 4.80 9.85
CA ILE A 161 1.69 4.64 9.67
C ILE A 161 1.19 5.74 8.73
N PRO A 162 0.70 5.40 7.54
CA PRO A 162 0.08 6.36 6.64
C PRO A 162 -1.13 7.02 7.29
N ILE A 163 -1.34 8.31 6.98
CA ILE A 163 -2.54 9.05 7.40
C ILE A 163 -3.33 9.41 6.15
N LEU A 164 -4.61 9.10 6.13
CA LEU A 164 -5.56 9.62 5.16
C LEU A 164 -6.50 10.62 5.83
N TYR A 165 -6.75 11.70 5.16
CA TYR A 165 -7.69 12.74 5.61
C TYR A 165 -8.94 12.67 4.77
N THR A 166 -10.09 12.73 5.42
CA THR A 166 -11.41 12.72 4.79
C THR A 166 -12.25 13.86 5.31
N ASN A 167 -13.14 14.41 4.48
CA ASN A 167 -13.97 15.54 4.87
C ASN A 167 -15.21 15.12 5.67
N ASP A 168 -15.71 13.92 5.40
CA ASP A 168 -16.95 13.42 5.98
C ASP A 168 -17.01 11.90 6.01
N CYS A 169 -18.05 11.36 6.64
CA CYS A 169 -18.29 9.93 6.77
C CYS A 169 -18.52 9.22 5.41
N ALA A 170 -19.05 9.92 4.40
CA ALA A 170 -19.28 9.33 3.09
C ALA A 170 -17.95 9.15 2.33
N GLU A 171 -17.03 10.12 2.45
CA GLU A 171 -15.69 10.00 1.90
C GLU A 171 -14.89 8.92 2.62
N THR A 172 -14.96 8.86 3.96
CA THR A 172 -14.36 7.79 4.76
C THR A 172 -14.87 6.42 4.30
N ALA A 173 -16.18 6.23 4.22
CA ALA A 173 -16.78 4.98 3.77
C ALA A 173 -16.30 4.58 2.38
N ARG A 174 -16.23 5.53 1.43
CA ARG A 174 -15.76 5.31 0.07
C ARG A 174 -14.32 4.82 0.04
N ILE A 175 -13.44 5.46 0.82
CA ILE A 175 -12.02 5.08 0.89
C ILE A 175 -11.87 3.69 1.50
N LEU A 176 -12.55 3.39 2.61
CA LEU A 176 -12.50 2.07 3.25
C LEU A 176 -12.98 0.97 2.29
N CYS A 177 -14.12 1.16 1.62
CA CYS A 177 -14.64 0.21 0.62
C CYS A 177 -13.64 0.02 -0.53
N GLN A 178 -13.07 1.10 -1.05
CA GLN A 178 -12.11 1.03 -2.16
C GLN A 178 -10.86 0.24 -1.78
N ILE A 179 -10.35 0.44 -0.55
CA ILE A 179 -9.21 -0.32 -0.05
C ILE A 179 -9.59 -1.79 0.13
N ALA A 180 -10.74 -2.10 0.78
CA ALA A 180 -11.21 -3.46 1.01
C ALA A 180 -11.34 -4.24 -0.32
N VAL A 181 -12.02 -3.65 -1.31
CA VAL A 181 -12.17 -4.26 -2.64
C VAL A 181 -10.80 -4.54 -3.26
N ARG A 182 -9.90 -3.56 -3.28
CA ARG A 182 -8.56 -3.73 -3.86
C ARG A 182 -7.73 -4.80 -3.14
N GLN A 183 -7.83 -4.90 -1.81
CA GLN A 183 -7.06 -5.86 -1.04
C GLN A 183 -7.58 -7.29 -1.18
N GLN A 184 -8.88 -7.47 -1.41
CA GLN A 184 -9.52 -8.78 -1.45
C GLN A 184 -9.79 -9.32 -2.87
N THR A 185 -9.93 -8.43 -3.89
CA THR A 185 -10.26 -8.84 -5.26
C THR A 185 -9.06 -8.86 -6.21
N HIS A 186 -8.03 -8.11 -5.92
CA HIS A 186 -6.86 -8.09 -6.79
C HIS A 186 -5.84 -9.14 -6.37
N GLU A 187 -5.71 -10.18 -7.18
CA GLU A 187 -4.42 -10.82 -7.37
C GLU A 187 -3.37 -9.71 -7.58
N ARG A 188 -2.24 -9.83 -6.90
CA ARG A 188 -1.16 -8.84 -6.87
C ARG A 188 -0.92 -8.23 -8.26
N ARG A 189 -1.54 -7.11 -8.59
CA ARG A 189 -1.05 -6.29 -9.70
C ARG A 189 0.34 -5.83 -9.30
N GLN A 190 1.35 -6.41 -9.92
CA GLN A 190 2.70 -5.89 -9.82
C GLN A 190 2.63 -4.42 -10.26
N ILE A 191 2.91 -3.52 -9.32
CA ILE A 191 3.07 -2.11 -9.66
C ILE A 191 4.27 -2.06 -10.59
N SER A 192 4.04 -1.73 -11.86
CA SER A 192 5.15 -1.48 -12.76
C SER A 192 5.97 -0.32 -12.18
N LEU A 193 7.14 -0.61 -11.64
CA LEU A 193 8.08 0.40 -11.16
C LEU A 193 8.59 1.29 -12.30
N HIS A 194 8.23 0.93 -13.51
CA HIS A 194 8.63 1.63 -14.72
C HIS A 194 7.45 2.41 -15.29
N GLY A 195 7.59 3.72 -15.45
CA GLY A 195 6.61 4.57 -16.14
C GLY A 195 6.38 4.08 -17.59
N LYS A 196 5.20 4.41 -18.15
CA LYS A 196 4.91 4.12 -19.56
C LYS A 196 5.96 4.80 -20.44
N ARG A 197 6.65 4.00 -21.25
CA ARG A 197 7.77 4.45 -22.10
C ARG A 197 7.38 4.54 -23.56
N SER A 198 6.13 4.79 -23.86
CA SER A 198 5.59 4.89 -25.23
C SER A 198 6.27 5.96 -26.11
N HIS A 199 7.07 6.85 -25.52
CA HIS A 199 7.76 7.93 -26.23
C HIS A 199 9.26 7.72 -26.40
N MET A 200 9.82 6.59 -25.91
CA MET A 200 11.24 6.30 -26.07
C MET A 200 11.54 5.72 -27.44
N THR A 201 12.60 6.21 -28.09
CA THR A 201 13.13 5.60 -29.31
C THR A 201 13.71 4.21 -29.01
N ARG A 202 13.89 3.37 -30.04
CA ARG A 202 14.52 2.05 -29.88
C ARG A 202 15.89 2.17 -29.20
N LYS A 203 16.70 3.16 -29.60
CA LYS A 203 18.00 3.42 -28.99
C LYS A 203 17.88 3.69 -27.48
N GLN A 204 16.99 4.60 -27.10
CA GLN A 204 16.74 4.94 -25.70
C GLN A 204 16.25 3.73 -24.88
N LEU A 205 15.42 2.86 -25.48
CA LEU A 205 14.97 1.63 -24.84
C LEU A 205 16.10 0.65 -24.60
N GLN A 206 17.02 0.49 -25.57
CA GLN A 206 18.19 -0.36 -25.41
C GLN A 206 19.14 0.17 -24.32
N GLU A 207 19.44 1.46 -24.34
CA GLU A 207 20.24 2.13 -23.31
C GLU A 207 19.62 1.96 -21.93
N TYR A 208 18.30 2.10 -21.85
CA TYR A 208 17.56 1.91 -20.61
C TYR A 208 17.67 0.47 -20.07
N VAL A 209 17.47 -0.54 -20.91
CA VAL A 209 17.54 -1.96 -20.51
C VAL A 209 18.93 -2.26 -19.91
N ILE A 210 19.98 -1.82 -20.56
CA ILE A 210 21.34 -2.06 -20.08
C ILE A 210 21.66 -1.24 -18.83
N SER A 211 21.22 0.02 -18.77
CA SER A 211 21.42 0.87 -17.58
C SER A 211 20.61 0.43 -16.36
N SER A 212 19.65 -0.49 -16.53
CA SER A 212 18.88 -1.09 -15.41
C SER A 212 19.67 -2.18 -14.67
N ILE A 213 20.81 -2.61 -15.22
CA ILE A 213 21.72 -3.55 -14.56
C ILE A 213 22.44 -2.81 -13.41
N PRO A 214 22.48 -3.38 -12.19
CA PRO A 214 23.15 -2.75 -11.04
C PRO A 214 24.58 -2.32 -11.36
N ASP A 215 24.96 -1.13 -10.93
CA ASP A 215 26.28 -0.49 -11.15
C ASP A 215 26.59 -0.12 -12.63
N VAL A 216 25.64 -0.33 -13.55
CA VAL A 216 25.78 0.11 -14.95
C VAL A 216 24.98 1.40 -15.14
N GLY A 217 25.68 2.54 -15.16
CA GLY A 217 25.06 3.84 -15.44
C GLY A 217 24.85 4.08 -16.94
N PRO A 218 24.15 5.17 -17.33
CA PRO A 218 23.82 5.47 -18.73
C PRO A 218 25.05 5.52 -19.65
N VAL A 219 26.16 6.08 -19.20
CA VAL A 219 27.41 6.18 -19.99
C VAL A 219 28.01 4.79 -20.23
N ALA A 220 27.99 3.92 -19.22
CA ALA A 220 28.48 2.55 -19.36
C ALA A 220 27.57 1.74 -20.28
N ALA A 221 26.26 1.92 -20.17
CA ALA A 221 25.27 1.26 -21.03
C ALA A 221 25.48 1.64 -22.51
N GLU A 222 25.69 2.93 -22.81
CA GLU A 222 25.97 3.38 -24.17
C GLU A 222 27.26 2.74 -24.74
N ARG A 223 28.32 2.65 -23.95
CA ARG A 223 29.58 2.01 -24.37
C ARG A 223 29.44 0.53 -24.64
N LEU A 224 28.74 -0.18 -23.73
CA LEU A 224 28.43 -1.59 -23.92
C LEU A 224 27.65 -1.82 -25.21
N LEU A 225 26.61 -1.02 -25.46
CA LEU A 225 25.80 -1.14 -26.69
C LEU A 225 26.59 -0.78 -27.96
N ARG A 226 27.53 0.16 -27.87
CA ARG A 226 28.43 0.47 -28.99
C ARG A 226 29.40 -0.67 -29.30
N GLN A 227 29.92 -1.31 -28.26
CA GLN A 227 30.88 -2.42 -28.42
C GLN A 227 30.21 -3.70 -28.95
N PHE A 228 29.03 -4.04 -28.39
CA PHE A 228 28.35 -5.30 -28.70
C PHE A 228 27.18 -5.18 -29.69
N GLY A 229 26.84 -3.98 -30.14
CA GLY A 229 25.86 -3.72 -31.18
C GLY A 229 24.41 -3.88 -30.80
N SER A 230 24.09 -4.65 -29.75
CA SER A 230 22.69 -4.90 -29.33
C SER A 230 22.62 -5.27 -27.85
N VAL A 231 21.39 -5.23 -27.28
CA VAL A 231 21.11 -5.73 -25.93
C VAL A 231 21.48 -7.20 -25.81
N GLU A 232 21.14 -8.02 -26.82
CA GLU A 232 21.48 -9.42 -26.88
C GLU A 232 22.99 -9.64 -26.86
N GLY A 233 23.74 -8.84 -27.64
CA GLY A 233 25.20 -8.89 -27.63
C GLY A 233 25.80 -8.61 -26.26
N VAL A 234 25.27 -7.62 -25.53
CA VAL A 234 25.73 -7.32 -24.18
C VAL A 234 25.37 -8.46 -23.20
N ILE A 235 24.15 -9.03 -23.30
CA ILE A 235 23.72 -10.13 -22.44
C ILE A 235 24.58 -11.38 -22.62
N ASN A 236 24.97 -11.70 -23.86
CA ASN A 236 25.76 -12.88 -24.20
C ASN A 236 27.28 -12.69 -24.05
N ALA A 237 27.74 -11.44 -23.85
CA ALA A 237 29.16 -11.16 -23.70
C ALA A 237 29.77 -11.89 -22.49
N THR A 238 30.94 -12.46 -22.69
CA THR A 238 31.73 -13.11 -21.63
C THR A 238 32.32 -12.07 -20.67
N LYS A 239 32.69 -12.50 -19.46
CA LYS A 239 33.35 -11.59 -18.49
C LYS A 239 34.61 -10.95 -19.09
N LYS A 240 35.36 -11.70 -19.92
CA LYS A 240 36.58 -11.20 -20.56
C LYS A 240 36.28 -10.08 -21.55
N GLU A 241 35.27 -10.25 -22.40
CA GLU A 241 34.85 -9.26 -23.38
C GLU A 241 34.26 -8.01 -22.71
N LEU A 242 33.50 -8.18 -21.61
CA LEU A 242 33.00 -7.04 -20.83
C LEU A 242 34.12 -6.17 -20.25
N LEU A 243 35.26 -6.79 -19.87
CA LEU A 243 36.43 -6.08 -19.35
C LEU A 243 37.18 -5.25 -20.41
N GLU A 244 36.94 -5.49 -21.68
CA GLU A 244 37.52 -4.72 -22.80
C GLU A 244 36.79 -3.36 -22.97
N VAL A 245 35.62 -3.20 -22.34
CA VAL A 245 34.84 -1.97 -22.42
C VAL A 245 35.34 -0.96 -21.38
N ASP A 246 35.69 0.25 -21.84
CA ASP A 246 36.16 1.32 -20.95
C ASP A 246 35.16 1.62 -19.81
N ARG A 247 35.67 1.71 -18.58
CA ARG A 247 34.94 1.89 -17.32
C ARG A 247 34.12 0.69 -16.83
N ILE A 248 34.23 -0.47 -17.47
CA ILE A 248 33.72 -1.72 -16.93
C ILE A 248 34.84 -2.44 -16.20
N GLY A 249 34.88 -2.29 -14.90
CA GLY A 249 35.86 -2.95 -14.05
C GLY A 249 35.48 -4.37 -13.68
N PRO A 250 36.40 -5.14 -13.08
CA PRO A 250 36.18 -6.55 -12.72
C PRO A 250 34.93 -6.78 -11.85
N LYS A 251 34.66 -5.88 -10.90
CA LYS A 251 33.48 -5.95 -10.02
C LYS A 251 32.17 -5.79 -10.80
N ILE A 252 32.11 -4.87 -11.76
CA ILE A 252 30.92 -4.63 -12.58
C ILE A 252 30.68 -5.80 -13.52
N ALA A 253 31.72 -6.24 -14.24
CA ALA A 253 31.65 -7.39 -15.15
C ALA A 253 31.20 -8.68 -14.42
N GLU A 254 31.68 -8.90 -13.21
CA GLU A 254 31.29 -10.05 -12.39
C GLU A 254 29.83 -9.99 -11.95
N LYS A 255 29.39 -8.85 -11.43
CA LYS A 255 27.98 -8.62 -11.03
C LYS A 255 27.03 -8.76 -12.22
N MET A 256 27.42 -8.19 -13.39
CA MET A 256 26.64 -8.35 -14.61
C MET A 256 26.48 -9.83 -14.96
N ARG A 257 27.58 -10.59 -15.02
CA ARG A 257 27.52 -12.02 -15.35
C ARG A 257 26.70 -12.81 -14.34
N MET A 258 26.90 -12.56 -13.05
CA MET A 258 26.17 -13.22 -11.97
C MET A 258 24.66 -12.98 -12.09
N LEU A 259 24.24 -11.73 -12.35
CA LEU A 259 22.83 -11.40 -12.51
C LEU A 259 22.22 -12.01 -13.79
N LEU A 260 22.94 -11.91 -14.92
CA LEU A 260 22.43 -12.32 -16.22
C LEU A 260 22.42 -13.85 -16.42
N SER A 261 23.24 -14.59 -15.67
CA SER A 261 23.29 -16.05 -15.72
C SER A 261 22.59 -16.74 -14.55
N ALA A 262 22.10 -15.98 -13.56
CA ALA A 262 21.40 -16.56 -12.42
C ALA A 262 20.08 -17.19 -12.86
N GLU A 263 19.81 -18.38 -12.35
CA GLU A 263 18.52 -19.04 -12.51
C GLU A 263 17.44 -18.24 -11.74
N TYR A 264 16.30 -18.01 -12.39
CA TYR A 264 15.17 -17.33 -11.73
C TYR A 264 14.41 -18.32 -10.85
N VAL A 265 14.59 -18.19 -9.54
CA VAL A 265 13.89 -19.01 -8.56
C VAL A 265 12.54 -18.37 -8.23
N PHE A 266 11.45 -19.10 -8.48
CA PHE A 266 10.14 -18.73 -7.98
C PHE A 266 10.07 -19.06 -6.49
N GLU A 267 9.96 -18.05 -5.63
CA GLU A 267 9.51 -18.27 -4.25
C GLU A 267 8.03 -18.65 -4.32
N GLU A 268 7.73 -19.94 -4.34
CA GLU A 268 6.38 -20.42 -4.05
C GLU A 268 6.05 -19.97 -2.63
N GLY A 269 5.05 -19.07 -2.51
CA GLY A 269 4.52 -18.70 -1.20
C GLY A 269 4.17 -19.97 -0.44
N SER A 270 4.78 -20.14 0.73
CA SER A 270 4.63 -21.30 1.61
C SER A 270 3.17 -21.73 1.71
N LYS A 271 2.82 -22.80 0.98
CA LYS A 271 1.64 -23.58 1.25
C LYS A 271 1.86 -24.22 2.61
N HIS A 272 1.12 -23.79 3.60
CA HIS A 272 1.05 -24.47 4.88
C HIS A 272 0.73 -25.94 4.61
N ALA A 273 1.66 -26.81 4.95
CA ALA A 273 1.42 -28.23 5.08
C ALA A 273 0.36 -28.42 6.18
N GLN A 274 -0.83 -28.81 5.77
CA GLN A 274 -1.78 -29.47 6.66
C GLN A 274 -1.25 -30.90 6.89
N THR A 275 -0.96 -31.20 8.11
CA THR A 275 -1.04 -32.55 8.71
C THR A 275 -1.49 -32.40 10.14
#